data_e610c69cb08a992015e740d9a43a3909
#
_entry.id   e610c69cb08a992015e740d9a43a3909
#
_cell.length_a   1.000
_cell.length_b   1.000
_cell.length_c   1.000
_cell.angle_alpha   90.00
_cell.angle_beta   90.00
_cell.angle_gamma   90.00
#
_symmetry.space_group_name_H-M   'P 1'
#
loop_
_entity.id
_entity.type
_entity.pdbx_description
1 polymer ?
#
loop_
_entity_poly.entity_id
_entity_poly.type
_entity_poly.pdbx_seq_one_letter_code
_entity_poly.pdbx_strand_id
1 'polypeptide(L)'
;MTTTHTLPDGWYIDYRPSATSSNDLALAALRQNCGKAEGKCFQVGEQTKGRGRRGKQWVSKSGDGLYLSIILCPETSRDTWSGLSFMASLAVYKALLTFIEDAHILRCSLKWPNDILYDNRKLAGILL
;
A
#
# COMPACT_ATOMS: atom_id res chain seq x y z
N MET A 1 -3.92 -5.05 26.09
CA MET A 1 -4.17 -6.29 25.30
C MET A 1 -3.49 -6.14 23.96
N THR A 2 -2.48 -6.93 23.67
CA THR A 2 -1.82 -6.94 22.36
C THR A 2 -2.72 -7.72 21.40
N THR A 3 -3.43 -7.04 20.54
CA THR A 3 -4.21 -7.69 19.47
C THR A 3 -3.21 -8.26 18.48
N THR A 4 -3.04 -9.56 18.44
CA THR A 4 -2.21 -10.23 17.44
C THR A 4 -2.99 -10.21 16.12
N HIS A 5 -2.64 -9.29 15.23
CA HIS A 5 -3.19 -9.27 13.88
C HIS A 5 -2.49 -10.35 13.05
N THR A 6 -3.21 -11.40 12.71
CA THR A 6 -2.75 -12.42 11.76
C THR A 6 -3.12 -11.99 10.34
N LEU A 7 -2.23 -12.28 9.39
CA LEU A 7 -2.58 -12.15 7.97
C LEU A 7 -3.69 -13.14 7.60
N PRO A 8 -4.52 -12.84 6.59
CA PRO A 8 -5.45 -13.81 6.02
C PRO A 8 -4.71 -15.09 5.57
N ASP A 9 -5.41 -16.23 5.58
CA ASP A 9 -4.83 -17.49 5.13
C ASP A 9 -4.28 -17.39 3.71
N GLY A 10 -3.06 -17.89 3.52
CA GLY A 10 -2.35 -17.82 2.24
C GLY A 10 -1.64 -16.49 1.95
N TRP A 11 -1.80 -15.50 2.80
CA TRP A 11 -1.08 -14.23 2.67
C TRP A 11 0.23 -14.25 3.44
N TYR A 12 1.27 -13.61 2.89
CA TYR A 12 2.55 -13.45 3.58
C TYR A 12 3.27 -12.19 3.14
N ILE A 13 4.16 -11.71 4.02
CA ILE A 13 4.98 -10.52 3.76
C ILE A 13 6.42 -10.96 3.51
N ASP A 14 6.96 -10.57 2.34
CA ASP A 14 8.39 -10.62 2.02
C ASP A 14 8.99 -9.24 2.32
N TYR A 15 9.81 -9.16 3.36
CA TYR A 15 10.51 -7.95 3.74
C TYR A 15 11.89 -7.88 3.11
N ARG A 16 12.22 -6.72 2.54
CA ARG A 16 13.56 -6.39 2.02
C ARG A 16 14.07 -5.09 2.65
N PRO A 17 15.30 -5.04 3.20
CA PRO A 17 15.86 -3.79 3.73
C PRO A 17 15.94 -2.68 2.69
N SER A 18 16.27 -3.02 1.43
CA SER A 18 16.32 -2.08 0.31
C SER A 18 15.97 -2.79 -1.00
N ALA A 19 15.30 -2.09 -1.90
CA ALA A 19 15.04 -2.53 -3.27
C ALA A 19 14.78 -1.31 -4.17
N THR A 20 14.65 -1.53 -5.49
CA THR A 20 14.22 -0.46 -6.41
C THR A 20 12.86 0.10 -6.01
N SER A 21 11.87 -0.76 -5.82
CA SER A 21 10.59 -0.44 -5.18
C SER A 21 9.87 -1.72 -4.77
N SER A 22 8.95 -1.63 -3.81
CA SER A 22 8.04 -2.73 -3.44
C SER A 22 7.19 -3.18 -4.64
N ASN A 23 6.81 -2.23 -5.50
CA ASN A 23 6.03 -2.48 -6.70
C ASN A 23 6.82 -3.27 -7.76
N ASP A 24 8.13 -3.02 -7.93
CA ASP A 24 8.98 -3.82 -8.84
C ASP A 24 9.07 -5.27 -8.39
N LEU A 25 9.18 -5.53 -7.08
CA LEU A 25 9.17 -6.88 -6.52
C LEU A 25 7.84 -7.58 -6.79
N ALA A 26 6.72 -6.90 -6.59
CA ALA A 26 5.39 -7.42 -6.85
C ALA A 26 5.20 -7.76 -8.34
N LEU A 27 5.60 -6.87 -9.25
CA LEU A 27 5.53 -7.10 -10.69
C LEU A 27 6.42 -8.28 -11.14
N ALA A 28 7.62 -8.43 -10.56
CA ALA A 28 8.50 -9.56 -10.84
C ALA A 28 7.85 -10.89 -10.41
N ALA A 29 7.21 -10.93 -9.25
CA ALA A 29 6.49 -12.12 -8.76
C ALA A 29 5.29 -12.48 -9.66
N LEU A 30 4.53 -11.49 -10.13
CA LEU A 30 3.41 -11.69 -11.06
C LEU A 30 3.87 -12.30 -12.40
N ARG A 31 5.02 -11.87 -12.94
CA ARG A 31 5.57 -12.39 -14.18
C ARG A 31 6.00 -13.85 -14.06
N GLN A 32 6.42 -14.29 -12.88
CA GLN A 32 6.84 -15.68 -12.63
C GLN A 32 5.65 -16.62 -12.51
N ASN A 33 4.61 -16.25 -11.80
CA ASN A 33 3.42 -17.09 -11.63
C ASN A 33 2.21 -16.26 -11.10
N CYS A 34 1.41 -15.74 -12.01
CA CYS A 34 0.23 -14.93 -11.69
C CYS A 34 -0.75 -15.69 -10.77
N GLY A 35 -1.03 -16.97 -11.06
CA GLY A 35 -2.05 -17.74 -10.31
C GLY A 35 -1.66 -18.08 -8.86
N LYS A 36 -0.38 -17.95 -8.49
CA LYS A 36 0.12 -18.19 -7.12
C LYS A 36 0.61 -16.92 -6.44
N ALA A 37 0.32 -15.76 -7.01
CA ALA A 37 0.83 -14.49 -6.52
C ALA A 37 -0.16 -13.72 -5.64
N GLU A 38 -1.44 -14.09 -5.65
CA GLU A 38 -2.48 -13.49 -4.81
C GLU A 38 -2.08 -13.49 -3.33
N GLY A 39 -2.32 -12.37 -2.65
CA GLY A 39 -2.02 -12.23 -1.22
C GLY A 39 -0.54 -12.04 -0.87
N LYS A 40 0.38 -12.07 -1.86
CA LYS A 40 1.78 -11.74 -1.61
C LYS A 40 1.93 -10.25 -1.36
N CYS A 41 2.60 -9.93 -0.25
CA CYS A 41 2.90 -8.58 0.17
C CYS A 41 4.43 -8.38 0.14
N PHE A 42 4.88 -7.31 -0.48
CA PHE A 42 6.29 -6.93 -0.52
C PHE A 42 6.48 -5.64 0.27
N GLN A 43 7.18 -5.73 1.38
CA GLN A 43 7.55 -4.58 2.20
C GLN A 43 9.04 -4.26 2.01
N VAL A 44 9.36 -2.99 1.79
CA VAL A 44 10.73 -2.52 1.58
C VAL A 44 11.06 -1.45 2.62
N GLY A 45 12.23 -1.55 3.26
CA GLY A 45 12.68 -0.57 4.23
C GLY A 45 13.07 0.76 3.56
N GLU A 46 13.67 0.68 2.36
CA GLU A 46 14.04 1.84 1.54
C GLU A 46 13.88 1.53 0.06
N GLN A 47 13.27 2.45 -0.70
CA GLN A 47 13.13 2.35 -2.14
C GLN A 47 14.12 3.25 -2.85
N THR A 48 15.03 2.70 -3.65
CA THR A 48 16.03 3.48 -4.40
C THR A 48 15.45 4.15 -5.66
N LYS A 49 14.32 3.64 -6.16
CA LYS A 49 13.58 4.16 -7.33
C LYS A 49 12.07 4.09 -7.11
N GLY A 50 11.60 4.64 -5.97
CA GLY A 50 10.18 4.70 -5.65
C GLY A 50 9.40 5.46 -6.71
N ARG A 51 8.18 4.98 -7.02
CA ARG A 51 7.34 5.54 -8.08
C ARG A 51 6.02 6.04 -7.52
N GLY A 52 5.58 7.18 -8.03
CA GLY A 52 4.24 7.71 -7.87
C GLY A 52 3.48 7.70 -9.19
N ARG A 53 2.26 8.20 -9.18
CA ARG A 53 1.43 8.34 -10.38
C ARG A 53 2.05 9.35 -11.38
N ARG A 54 1.76 9.13 -12.68
CA ARG A 54 2.16 10.03 -13.78
C ARG A 54 3.67 10.27 -13.85
N GLY A 55 4.47 9.22 -13.56
CA GLY A 55 5.92 9.30 -13.63
C GLY A 55 6.60 10.09 -12.51
N LYS A 56 5.87 10.53 -11.50
CA LYS A 56 6.45 11.19 -10.33
C LYS A 56 7.30 10.22 -9.52
N GLN A 57 8.43 10.70 -9.01
CA GLN A 57 9.25 9.93 -8.09
C GLN A 57 8.63 9.95 -6.69
N TRP A 58 8.68 8.81 -6.01
CA TRP A 58 8.40 8.71 -4.58
C TRP A 58 9.72 8.61 -3.82
N VAL A 59 10.02 9.63 -3.06
CA VAL A 59 11.22 9.66 -2.20
C VAL A 59 10.94 8.82 -0.96
N SER A 60 11.84 7.91 -0.64
CA SER A 60 11.78 7.09 0.57
C SER A 60 13.10 7.13 1.30
N LYS A 61 13.03 7.05 2.61
CA LYS A 61 14.18 6.95 3.50
C LYS A 61 13.95 5.81 4.48
N SER A 62 14.99 5.08 4.78
CA SER A 62 14.92 3.95 5.70
C SER A 62 14.38 4.37 7.06
N GLY A 63 13.36 3.66 7.55
CA GLY A 63 12.73 3.92 8.84
C GLY A 63 11.68 5.04 8.87
N ASP A 64 11.52 5.82 7.81
CA ASP A 64 10.61 6.98 7.80
C ASP A 64 9.18 6.64 7.31
N GLY A 65 8.95 5.43 6.80
CA GLY A 65 7.65 5.10 6.25
C GLY A 65 7.43 3.61 6.00
N LEU A 66 6.20 3.27 5.65
CA LEU A 66 5.80 1.95 5.20
C LEU A 66 5.71 1.94 3.67
N TYR A 67 6.59 1.19 3.03
CA TYR A 67 6.59 0.98 1.57
C TYR A 67 6.16 -0.45 1.31
N LEU A 68 4.88 -0.62 0.98
CA LEU A 68 4.22 -1.91 0.88
C LEU A 68 3.50 -2.04 -0.46
N SER A 69 3.67 -3.17 -1.14
CA SER A 69 2.87 -3.57 -2.28
C SER A 69 2.19 -4.90 -2.02
N ILE A 70 0.92 -4.97 -2.35
CA ILE A 70 0.07 -6.16 -2.17
C ILE A 70 -0.41 -6.60 -3.55
N ILE A 71 -0.27 -7.87 -3.87
CA ILE A 71 -0.79 -8.45 -5.10
C ILE A 71 -2.23 -8.89 -4.86
N LEU A 72 -3.12 -8.37 -5.69
CA LEU A 72 -4.52 -8.77 -5.74
C LEU A 72 -4.85 -9.27 -7.16
N CYS A 73 -5.59 -10.34 -7.26
CA CYS A 73 -6.06 -10.92 -8.53
C CYS A 73 -7.61 -10.94 -8.53
N PRO A 74 -8.27 -9.78 -8.64
CA PRO A 74 -9.73 -9.73 -8.57
C PRO A 74 -10.36 -10.42 -9.77
N GLU A 75 -11.38 -11.25 -9.53
CA GLU A 75 -12.15 -11.97 -10.56
C GLU A 75 -13.12 -11.07 -11.35
N THR A 76 -13.09 -9.76 -11.06
CA THR A 76 -13.97 -8.78 -11.70
C THR A 76 -13.39 -8.27 -13.03
N SER A 77 -14.26 -7.74 -13.90
CA SER A 77 -13.87 -7.08 -15.14
C SER A 77 -12.87 -5.94 -14.90
N ARG A 78 -11.90 -5.78 -15.79
CA ARG A 78 -10.89 -4.69 -15.72
C ARG A 78 -11.51 -3.30 -15.69
N ASP A 79 -12.69 -3.12 -16.26
CA ASP A 79 -13.40 -1.84 -16.27
C ASP A 79 -13.78 -1.37 -14.86
N THR A 80 -13.92 -2.31 -13.91
CA THR A 80 -14.21 -2.00 -12.51
C THR A 80 -12.97 -1.69 -11.68
N TRP A 81 -11.77 -1.92 -12.19
CA TRP A 81 -10.52 -1.75 -11.44
C TRP A 81 -10.19 -0.30 -11.13
N SER A 82 -10.78 0.66 -11.84
CA SER A 82 -10.64 2.09 -11.51
C SER A 82 -11.09 2.41 -10.08
N GLY A 83 -12.04 1.65 -9.54
CA GLY A 83 -12.50 1.78 -8.16
C GLY A 83 -11.56 1.20 -7.11
N LEU A 84 -10.62 0.31 -7.50
CA LEU A 84 -9.70 -0.34 -6.55
C LEU A 84 -8.78 0.67 -5.85
N SER A 85 -8.36 1.71 -6.54
CA SER A 85 -7.53 2.77 -5.95
C SER A 85 -8.26 3.47 -4.80
N PHE A 86 -9.55 3.75 -4.98
CA PHE A 86 -10.39 4.36 -3.95
C PHE A 86 -10.66 3.38 -2.79
N MET A 87 -10.98 2.12 -3.10
CA MET A 87 -11.19 1.09 -2.08
C MET A 87 -9.93 0.86 -1.24
N ALA A 88 -8.75 0.79 -1.88
CA ALA A 88 -7.48 0.67 -1.19
C ALA A 88 -7.20 1.90 -0.30
N SER A 89 -7.47 3.11 -0.79
CA SER A 89 -7.34 4.33 0.00
C SER A 89 -8.25 4.32 1.22
N LEU A 90 -9.48 3.88 1.07
CA LEU A 90 -10.44 3.76 2.17
C LEU A 90 -10.01 2.69 3.18
N ALA A 91 -9.48 1.56 2.71
CA ALA A 91 -8.97 0.49 3.59
C ALA A 91 -7.77 0.98 4.42
N VAL A 92 -6.80 1.65 3.79
CA VAL A 92 -5.65 2.24 4.49
C VAL A 92 -6.10 3.33 5.46
N TYR A 93 -7.03 4.20 5.05
CA TYR A 93 -7.60 5.23 5.93
C TYR A 93 -8.23 4.61 7.18
N LYS A 94 -9.09 3.58 7.01
CA LYS A 94 -9.69 2.87 8.14
C LYS A 94 -8.65 2.21 9.05
N ALA A 95 -7.62 1.59 8.47
CA ALA A 95 -6.53 1.00 9.24
C ALA A 95 -5.78 2.07 10.06
N LEU A 96 -5.48 3.23 9.46
CA LEU A 96 -4.83 4.34 10.17
C LEU A 96 -5.64 4.84 11.36
N LEU A 97 -6.97 4.90 11.24
CA LEU A 97 -7.84 5.33 12.35
C LEU A 97 -7.73 4.42 13.59
N THR A 98 -7.29 3.18 13.43
CA THR A 98 -7.07 2.28 14.59
C THR A 98 -5.81 2.62 15.39
N PHE A 99 -4.90 3.42 14.84
CA PHE A 99 -3.64 3.84 15.47
C PHE A 99 -3.63 5.31 15.90
N ILE A 100 -4.65 6.07 15.49
CA ILE A 100 -4.76 7.51 15.76
C ILE A 100 -5.70 7.71 16.94
N GLU A 101 -5.29 8.52 17.91
CA GLU A 101 -6.16 8.93 19.03
C GLU A 101 -7.38 9.72 18.52
N ASP A 102 -8.53 9.57 19.19
CA ASP A 102 -9.80 10.18 18.78
C ASP A 102 -9.71 11.69 18.53
N ALA A 103 -8.91 12.40 19.31
CA ALA A 103 -8.67 13.83 19.16
C ALA A 103 -8.04 14.24 17.83
N HIS A 104 -7.40 13.30 17.14
CA HIS A 104 -6.68 13.53 15.88
C HIS A 104 -7.40 12.98 14.64
N ILE A 105 -8.50 12.24 14.82
CA ILE A 105 -9.24 11.63 13.71
C ILE A 105 -9.70 12.66 12.67
N LEU A 106 -10.21 13.81 13.12
CA LEU A 106 -10.69 14.89 12.24
C LEU A 106 -9.57 15.57 11.43
N ARG A 107 -8.31 15.30 11.75
CA ARG A 107 -7.15 15.81 11.00
C ARG A 107 -6.79 14.94 9.80
N CYS A 108 -7.35 13.71 9.75
CA CYS A 108 -7.19 12.80 8.62
C CYS A 108 -8.30 13.00 7.59
N SER A 109 -7.94 13.01 6.32
CA SER A 109 -8.89 13.11 5.22
C SER A 109 -8.43 12.30 4.01
N LEU A 110 -9.41 11.86 3.20
CA LEU A 110 -9.16 11.23 1.91
C LEU A 110 -9.12 12.33 0.83
N LYS A 111 -8.07 12.35 0.04
CA LYS A 111 -7.98 13.16 -1.17
C LYS A 111 -8.08 12.25 -2.38
N TRP A 112 -9.23 12.35 -3.05
CA TRP A 112 -9.50 11.57 -4.26
C TRP A 112 -8.39 11.77 -5.32
N PRO A 113 -7.99 10.73 -6.08
CA PRO A 113 -8.52 9.37 -6.01
C PRO A 113 -7.71 8.41 -5.13
N ASN A 114 -6.55 8.79 -4.59
CA ASN A 114 -5.58 7.83 -4.09
C ASN A 114 -4.67 8.34 -2.96
N ASP A 115 -4.95 9.49 -2.38
CA ASP A 115 -4.12 10.08 -1.35
C ASP A 115 -4.84 10.14 0.00
N ILE A 116 -4.09 9.98 1.06
CA ILE A 116 -4.53 10.21 2.44
C ILE A 116 -3.74 11.39 2.97
N LEU A 117 -4.44 12.34 3.55
CA LEU A 117 -3.87 13.54 4.14
C LEU A 117 -4.00 13.52 5.66
N TYR A 118 -3.03 14.12 6.33
CA TYR A 118 -3.08 14.51 7.73
C TYR A 118 -2.67 15.96 7.83
N ASP A 119 -3.51 16.82 8.42
CA ASP A 119 -3.33 18.29 8.43
C ASP A 119 -3.05 18.86 7.03
N ASN A 120 -3.83 18.45 6.05
CA ASN A 120 -3.67 18.86 4.65
C ASN A 120 -2.31 18.50 4.00
N ARG A 121 -1.46 17.74 4.69
CA ARG A 121 -0.20 17.21 4.14
C ARG A 121 -0.36 15.74 3.80
N LYS A 122 0.24 15.31 2.70
CA LYS A 122 0.16 13.93 2.25
C LYS A 122 0.84 12.98 3.24
N LEU A 123 0.04 12.10 3.84
CA LEU A 123 0.48 11.03 4.73
C LEU A 123 0.74 9.74 3.97
N ALA A 124 -0.15 9.37 3.05
CA ALA A 124 -0.02 8.17 2.23
C ALA A 124 -0.48 8.39 0.80
N GLY A 125 0.02 7.57 -0.12
CA GLY A 125 -0.40 7.52 -1.50
C GLY A 125 -0.50 6.07 -1.98
N ILE A 126 -1.54 5.77 -2.72
CA ILE A 126 -1.80 4.45 -3.30
C ILE A 126 -1.52 4.48 -4.79
N LEU A 127 -0.77 3.50 -5.28
CA LEU A 127 -0.45 3.31 -6.68
C LEU A 127 -0.95 1.92 -7.12
N LEU A 128 -1.74 1.87 -8.18
CA LEU A 128 -2.16 0.65 -8.87
C LEU A 128 -1.48 0.56 -10.24
#